data_a2c62405d96146a6958b91b0fda9d502
#
_entry.id   a2c62405d96146a6958b91b0fda9d502
#
_cell.length_a   1.000
_cell.length_b   1.000
_cell.length_c   1.000
_cell.angle_alpha   90.00
_cell.angle_beta   90.00
_cell.angle_gamma   90.00
#
_symmetry.space_group_name_H-M   'P 1'
#
loop_
_entity.id
_entity.type
_entity.pdbx_description
1 polymer ?
#
loop_
_entity_poly.entity_id
_entity_poly.type
_entity_poly.pdbx_seq_one_letter_code
_entity_poly.pdbx_strand_id
1 'polypeptide(L)'
;DAGRRRLLQLAAWASCAGAARASSIPVQIGVDAEFGLKDSTSAQAIEIGLRIAIAEVNAAGGVLGGRPLELVVRDNRSMPARAIAHFNAFTAMPDLVAVFGGKFSPVMMDVVPIAHELRLPLMAVWSSADPIVDHGRHPNFVFRLALRDSLAMPKLLKTALLRGFGQVGLLLANTGWGRSNLAAAERHLKSAQRPRITGVAWHNWGEKSLLARYMSLSESGAKAIIVVGNDDDVALLVRELATLPEEQRLPLLCHQGITGGKFAALAGPALQQVDLSVLQTFSFFSAEPERRDRFMKSAAKVAGIQSIEQLEAPTGTAHAYDLLHLLAIAIHRAGSADRTAVRDALEHLPTHRGLIKTYQPAFTPERHEALGEQDLLMARYRADGVLVPA
;
A
#
# COMPACT_ATOMS: atom_id res chain seq x y z
N ASP A 1 0.06 74.58 -20.24
CA ASP A 1 -0.87 73.43 -20.47
C ASP A 1 -0.18 72.05 -20.65
N ALA A 2 1.14 72.02 -20.51
CA ALA A 2 1.88 70.73 -20.57
C ALA A 2 1.99 69.98 -19.20
N GLY A 3 1.59 70.61 -18.09
CA GLY A 3 1.68 70.06 -16.74
C GLY A 3 0.52 69.15 -16.34
N ARG A 4 -0.64 69.33 -16.94
CA ARG A 4 -1.85 68.56 -16.57
C ARG A 4 -2.00 67.19 -17.26
N ARG A 5 -1.28 66.95 -18.35
CA ARG A 5 -1.29 65.66 -19.09
C ARG A 5 -0.36 64.61 -18.51
N ARG A 6 0.62 64.96 -17.67
CA ARG A 6 1.57 63.99 -17.06
C ARG A 6 1.07 63.38 -15.73
N LEU A 7 0.10 63.97 -15.07
CA LEU A 7 -0.49 63.46 -13.83
C LEU A 7 -1.63 62.43 -14.03
N LEU A 8 -2.16 62.31 -15.22
CA LEU A 8 -3.20 61.32 -15.54
C LEU A 8 -2.66 59.98 -16.11
N GLN A 9 -1.36 59.93 -16.43
CA GLN A 9 -0.73 58.67 -16.91
C GLN A 9 -0.03 57.88 -15.80
N LEU A 10 0.12 58.38 -14.60
CA LEU A 10 0.73 57.66 -13.45
C LEU A 10 -0.29 57.04 -12.51
N ALA A 11 -1.59 57.30 -12.71
CA ALA A 11 -2.66 56.67 -11.93
C ALA A 11 -3.21 55.35 -12.51
N ALA A 12 -2.78 54.96 -13.70
CA ALA A 12 -3.27 53.73 -14.38
C ALA A 12 -2.42 52.49 -14.17
N TRP A 13 -1.30 52.56 -13.43
CA TRP A 13 -0.38 51.43 -13.20
C TRP A 13 -0.36 50.91 -11.76
N ALA A 14 -1.18 51.46 -10.88
CA ALA A 14 -1.26 51.03 -9.47
C ALA A 14 -2.44 50.09 -9.16
N SER A 15 -3.20 49.61 -10.17
CA SER A 15 -4.42 48.84 -9.94
C SER A 15 -4.31 47.35 -10.30
N CYS A 16 -3.10 46.82 -10.53
CA CYS A 16 -2.89 45.39 -10.89
C CYS A 16 -2.02 44.62 -9.89
N ALA A 17 -1.90 45.05 -8.65
CA ALA A 17 -1.10 44.35 -7.64
C ALA A 17 -1.93 43.97 -6.40
N GLY A 18 -3.10 43.43 -6.63
CA GLY A 18 -3.98 42.97 -5.56
C GLY A 18 -4.91 41.87 -6.04
N ALA A 19 -4.38 40.88 -6.79
CA ALA A 19 -5.08 39.61 -6.87
C ALA A 19 -4.97 39.00 -5.47
N ALA A 20 -5.93 39.37 -4.59
CA ALA A 20 -6.19 38.59 -3.38
C ALA A 20 -6.26 37.15 -3.86
N ARG A 21 -5.30 36.30 -3.45
CA ARG A 21 -5.45 34.85 -3.50
C ARG A 21 -6.69 34.58 -2.69
N ALA A 22 -7.83 34.48 -3.37
CA ALA A 22 -9.01 33.88 -2.79
C ALA A 22 -8.50 32.55 -2.24
N SER A 23 -8.58 32.37 -0.92
CA SER A 23 -8.27 31.11 -0.25
C SER A 23 -9.17 30.07 -0.91
N SER A 24 -8.64 29.33 -1.88
CA SER A 24 -9.40 28.32 -2.59
C SER A 24 -9.69 27.22 -1.58
N ILE A 25 -10.97 26.86 -1.43
CA ILE A 25 -11.39 25.75 -0.57
C ILE A 25 -10.59 24.51 -0.98
N PRO A 26 -9.87 23.84 -0.06
CA PRO A 26 -9.05 22.69 -0.41
C PRO A 26 -9.90 21.53 -0.94
N VAL A 27 -9.32 20.71 -1.82
CA VAL A 27 -9.87 19.40 -2.17
C VAL A 27 -9.33 18.41 -1.11
N GLN A 28 -10.24 17.71 -0.43
CA GLN A 28 -9.90 16.86 0.70
C GLN A 28 -9.70 15.42 0.26
N ILE A 29 -8.67 14.80 0.83
CA ILE A 29 -8.30 13.39 0.66
C ILE A 29 -8.39 12.73 2.02
N GLY A 30 -9.23 11.70 2.16
CA GLY A 30 -9.33 10.91 3.38
C GLY A 30 -8.21 9.87 3.45
N VAL A 31 -7.74 9.56 4.66
CA VAL A 31 -7.01 8.33 4.97
C VAL A 31 -7.63 7.70 6.20
N ASP A 32 -8.03 6.43 6.08
CA ASP A 32 -8.61 5.62 7.14
C ASP A 32 -7.74 4.38 7.35
N ALA A 33 -6.91 4.41 8.39
CA ALA A 33 -5.93 3.36 8.65
C ALA A 33 -5.73 3.12 10.16
N GLU A 34 -4.90 2.16 10.48
CA GLU A 34 -4.66 1.63 11.83
C GLU A 34 -3.57 2.41 12.61
N PHE A 35 -3.67 3.72 12.73
CA PHE A 35 -2.65 4.59 13.35
C PHE A 35 -2.36 4.26 14.81
N GLY A 36 -3.34 3.77 15.55
CA GLY A 36 -3.23 3.45 16.97
C GLY A 36 -2.65 2.06 17.27
N LEU A 37 -2.19 1.30 16.29
CA LEU A 37 -1.54 0.01 16.53
C LEU A 37 -0.08 0.20 16.93
N LYS A 38 0.27 -0.37 18.10
CA LYS A 38 1.59 -0.19 18.74
C LYS A 38 2.74 -0.77 17.93
N ASP A 39 2.54 -1.94 17.33
CA ASP A 39 3.60 -2.74 16.71
C ASP A 39 3.56 -2.71 15.17
N SER A 40 2.89 -1.69 14.60
CA SER A 40 2.85 -1.44 13.16
C SER A 40 3.02 0.05 12.86
N THR A 41 3.82 0.37 11.84
CA THR A 41 4.01 1.72 11.31
C THR A 41 3.46 1.85 9.90
N SER A 42 2.67 0.88 9.43
CA SER A 42 2.11 0.86 8.07
C SER A 42 1.21 2.06 7.79
N ALA A 43 0.36 2.47 8.74
CA ALA A 43 -0.49 3.65 8.58
C ALA A 43 0.33 4.94 8.48
N GLN A 44 1.35 5.09 9.32
CA GLN A 44 2.29 6.23 9.28
C GLN A 44 3.07 6.27 7.96
N ALA A 45 3.50 5.12 7.44
CA ALA A 45 4.19 5.04 6.15
C ALA A 45 3.29 5.44 4.98
N ILE A 46 2.02 5.02 4.99
CA ILE A 46 1.00 5.47 4.02
C ILE A 46 0.84 6.99 4.12
N GLU A 47 0.66 7.52 5.33
CA GLU A 47 0.50 8.96 5.56
C GLU A 47 1.71 9.76 5.06
N ILE A 48 2.93 9.30 5.31
CA ILE A 48 4.15 9.94 4.82
C ILE A 48 4.13 10.02 3.28
N GLY A 49 3.82 8.94 2.59
CA GLY A 49 3.70 8.92 1.13
C GLY A 49 2.67 9.92 0.61
N LEU A 50 1.49 9.96 1.25
CA LEU A 50 0.43 10.91 0.92
C LEU A 50 0.86 12.36 1.13
N ARG A 51 1.48 12.68 2.29
CA ARG A 51 1.92 14.06 2.61
C ARG A 51 2.99 14.55 1.66
N ILE A 52 3.93 13.68 1.26
CA ILE A 52 4.98 14.03 0.29
C ILE A 52 4.33 14.36 -1.06
N ALA A 53 3.44 13.49 -1.56
CA ALA A 53 2.77 13.70 -2.84
C ALA A 53 1.85 14.95 -2.81
N ILE A 54 1.09 15.17 -1.72
CA ILE A 54 0.28 16.38 -1.52
C ILE A 54 1.15 17.64 -1.58
N ALA A 55 2.29 17.63 -0.90
CA ALA A 55 3.20 18.78 -0.91
C ALA A 55 3.73 19.09 -2.32
N GLU A 56 4.05 18.05 -3.11
CA GLU A 56 4.48 18.22 -4.51
C GLU A 56 3.36 18.75 -5.40
N VAL A 57 2.16 18.19 -5.32
CA VAL A 57 0.99 18.64 -6.08
C VAL A 57 0.66 20.09 -5.74
N ASN A 58 0.66 20.45 -4.46
CA ASN A 58 0.37 21.80 -4.00
C ASN A 58 1.45 22.80 -4.44
N ALA A 59 2.73 22.41 -4.40
CA ALA A 59 3.85 23.23 -4.88
C ALA A 59 3.79 23.45 -6.41
N ALA A 60 3.22 22.50 -7.16
CA ALA A 60 2.99 22.61 -8.60
C ALA A 60 1.74 23.45 -8.97
N GLY A 61 1.03 24.00 -7.99
CA GLY A 61 -0.14 24.86 -8.19
C GLY A 61 -1.47 24.21 -7.82
N GLY A 62 -1.47 23.04 -7.19
CA GLY A 62 -2.68 22.34 -6.73
C GLY A 62 -3.47 21.69 -7.88
N VAL A 63 -4.76 21.48 -7.63
CA VAL A 63 -5.72 20.92 -8.59
C VAL A 63 -6.83 21.94 -8.92
N LEU A 64 -7.63 21.69 -9.96
CA LEU A 64 -8.84 22.48 -10.29
C LEU A 64 -8.62 24.00 -10.26
N GLY A 65 -7.56 24.47 -10.93
CA GLY A 65 -7.30 25.90 -11.06
C GLY A 65 -6.71 26.57 -9.81
N GLY A 66 -6.02 25.79 -8.96
CA GLY A 66 -5.27 26.33 -7.82
C GLY A 66 -5.76 25.89 -6.45
N ARG A 67 -6.74 24.99 -6.35
CA ARG A 67 -7.19 24.40 -5.09
C ARG A 67 -6.11 23.48 -4.51
N PRO A 68 -5.64 23.69 -3.27
CA PRO A 68 -4.69 22.76 -2.65
C PRO A 68 -5.37 21.44 -2.27
N LEU A 69 -4.57 20.36 -2.22
CA LEU A 69 -4.97 19.11 -1.58
C LEU A 69 -4.74 19.19 -0.07
N GLU A 70 -5.68 18.67 0.70
CA GLU A 70 -5.59 18.56 2.16
C GLU A 70 -5.88 17.12 2.61
N LEU A 71 -5.09 16.61 3.58
CA LEU A 71 -5.25 15.26 4.11
C LEU A 71 -6.11 15.26 5.38
N VAL A 72 -7.15 14.42 5.38
CA VAL A 72 -8.04 14.19 6.54
C VAL A 72 -7.77 12.78 7.08
N VAL A 73 -7.16 12.70 8.27
CA VAL A 73 -6.72 11.44 8.88
C VAL A 73 -7.78 10.90 9.85
N ARG A 74 -8.04 9.59 9.80
CA ARG A 74 -8.88 8.84 10.75
C ARG A 74 -8.19 7.55 11.18
N ASP A 75 -8.28 7.23 12.48
CA ASP A 75 -7.74 6.01 13.07
C ASP A 75 -8.84 4.96 13.28
N ASN A 76 -8.87 3.94 12.43
CA ASN A 76 -9.81 2.83 12.56
C ASN A 76 -9.36 1.75 13.56
N ARG A 77 -8.11 1.77 14.04
CA ARG A 77 -7.53 0.76 14.94
C ARG A 77 -7.72 -0.67 14.46
N SER A 78 -7.67 -0.89 13.14
CA SER A 78 -7.96 -2.19 12.52
C SER A 78 -9.37 -2.75 12.85
N MET A 79 -10.35 -1.87 13.13
CA MET A 79 -11.73 -2.24 13.48
C MET A 79 -12.67 -1.87 12.31
N PRO A 80 -13.31 -2.85 11.64
CA PRO A 80 -14.22 -2.58 10.53
C PRO A 80 -15.36 -1.62 10.87
N ALA A 81 -15.97 -1.78 12.04
CA ALA A 81 -17.07 -0.91 12.45
C ALA A 81 -16.66 0.59 12.56
N ARG A 82 -15.41 0.85 12.99
CA ARG A 82 -14.88 2.23 13.02
C ARG A 82 -14.65 2.76 11.62
N ALA A 83 -14.07 1.94 10.74
CA ALA A 83 -13.84 2.31 9.34
C ALA A 83 -15.17 2.64 8.64
N ILE A 84 -16.20 1.82 8.81
CA ILE A 84 -17.56 2.08 8.28
C ILE A 84 -18.11 3.42 8.81
N ALA A 85 -17.98 3.69 10.11
CA ALA A 85 -18.42 4.96 10.68
C ALA A 85 -17.65 6.17 10.10
N HIS A 86 -16.34 6.00 9.86
CA HIS A 86 -15.52 7.03 9.23
C HIS A 86 -15.91 7.29 7.77
N PHE A 87 -16.23 6.24 6.98
CA PHE A 87 -16.69 6.40 5.61
C PHE A 87 -18.00 7.17 5.54
N ASN A 88 -18.95 6.91 6.44
CA ASN A 88 -20.17 7.69 6.55
C ASN A 88 -19.89 9.17 6.89
N ALA A 89 -18.95 9.43 7.82
CA ALA A 89 -18.54 10.78 8.17
C ALA A 89 -17.84 11.52 7.01
N PHE A 90 -16.99 10.83 6.25
CA PHE A 90 -16.34 11.38 5.05
C PHE A 90 -17.35 11.77 3.97
N THR A 91 -18.46 11.05 3.86
CA THR A 91 -19.52 11.38 2.89
C THR A 91 -20.17 12.74 3.16
N ALA A 92 -20.25 13.15 4.42
CA ALA A 92 -20.77 14.47 4.80
C ALA A 92 -19.82 15.63 4.46
N MET A 93 -18.60 15.34 3.99
CA MET A 93 -17.60 16.35 3.60
C MET A 93 -17.68 16.59 2.09
N PRO A 94 -18.22 17.73 1.61
CA PRO A 94 -18.52 17.92 0.19
C PRO A 94 -17.28 18.00 -0.70
N ASP A 95 -16.14 18.45 -0.15
CA ASP A 95 -14.89 18.58 -0.88
C ASP A 95 -13.97 17.36 -0.75
N LEU A 96 -14.41 16.28 -0.07
CA LEU A 96 -13.66 15.03 0.06
C LEU A 96 -13.95 14.12 -1.13
N VAL A 97 -12.93 13.84 -1.94
CA VAL A 97 -13.06 13.17 -3.23
C VAL A 97 -12.75 11.67 -3.21
N ALA A 98 -11.87 11.21 -2.31
CA ALA A 98 -11.46 9.81 -2.20
C ALA A 98 -10.93 9.50 -0.80
N VAL A 99 -10.90 8.20 -0.44
CA VAL A 99 -10.34 7.71 0.83
C VAL A 99 -9.27 6.66 0.56
N PHE A 100 -8.08 6.84 1.12
CA PHE A 100 -7.02 5.85 1.15
C PHE A 100 -7.23 4.91 2.33
N GLY A 101 -7.16 3.61 2.07
CA GLY A 101 -7.31 2.58 3.10
C GLY A 101 -5.98 2.11 3.68
N GLY A 102 -6.04 1.46 4.84
CA GLY A 102 -4.90 0.91 5.55
C GLY A 102 -4.44 -0.48 5.06
N LYS A 103 -3.63 -1.13 5.91
CA LYS A 103 -2.97 -2.42 5.63
C LYS A 103 -3.93 -3.61 5.70
N PHE A 104 -4.89 -3.61 6.60
CA PHE A 104 -5.65 -4.80 6.97
C PHE A 104 -6.79 -5.13 6.00
N SER A 105 -6.64 -6.21 5.23
CA SER A 105 -7.62 -6.66 4.25
C SER A 105 -9.04 -6.90 4.82
N PRO A 106 -9.24 -7.46 6.03
CA PRO A 106 -10.59 -7.59 6.60
C PRO A 106 -11.31 -6.25 6.73
N VAL A 107 -10.63 -5.21 7.21
CA VAL A 107 -11.22 -3.85 7.31
C VAL A 107 -11.58 -3.32 5.92
N MET A 108 -10.66 -3.47 4.96
CA MET A 108 -10.90 -3.03 3.58
C MET A 108 -12.07 -3.77 2.93
N MET A 109 -12.19 -5.08 3.12
CA MET A 109 -13.31 -5.87 2.57
C MET A 109 -14.66 -5.41 3.12
N ASP A 110 -14.73 -5.04 4.39
CA ASP A 110 -15.96 -4.59 5.04
C ASP A 110 -16.36 -3.16 4.61
N VAL A 111 -15.42 -2.28 4.22
CA VAL A 111 -15.74 -0.94 3.71
C VAL A 111 -16.03 -0.90 2.21
N VAL A 112 -15.67 -1.93 1.44
CA VAL A 112 -15.95 -1.99 0.00
C VAL A 112 -17.44 -1.77 -0.33
N PRO A 113 -18.41 -2.48 0.29
CA PRO A 113 -19.84 -2.24 0.03
C PRO A 113 -20.24 -0.79 0.31
N ILE A 114 -19.74 -0.23 1.42
CA ILE A 114 -20.05 1.13 1.86
C ILE A 114 -19.49 2.17 0.88
N ALA A 115 -18.25 1.98 0.41
CA ALA A 115 -17.64 2.86 -0.60
C ALA A 115 -18.50 2.92 -1.88
N HIS A 116 -19.09 1.79 -2.31
CA HIS A 116 -19.99 1.74 -3.47
C HIS A 116 -21.33 2.43 -3.20
N GLU A 117 -21.96 2.18 -2.06
CA GLU A 117 -23.22 2.80 -1.65
C GLU A 117 -23.07 4.32 -1.60
N LEU A 118 -21.98 4.81 -1.06
CA LEU A 118 -21.66 6.23 -0.91
C LEU A 118 -21.03 6.84 -2.18
N ARG A 119 -20.80 6.06 -3.23
CA ARG A 119 -20.07 6.47 -4.45
C ARG A 119 -18.77 7.20 -4.12
N LEU A 120 -18.01 6.67 -3.17
CA LEU A 120 -16.78 7.25 -2.66
C LEU A 120 -15.58 6.43 -3.14
N PRO A 121 -14.70 6.96 -4.00
CA PRO A 121 -13.51 6.25 -4.46
C PRO A 121 -12.65 5.77 -3.29
N LEU A 122 -12.37 4.46 -3.26
CA LEU A 122 -11.54 3.79 -2.26
C LEU A 122 -10.20 3.41 -2.89
N MET A 123 -9.13 3.99 -2.35
CA MET A 123 -7.77 3.87 -2.85
C MET A 123 -7.00 2.86 -1.98
N ALA A 124 -6.77 1.65 -2.50
CA ALA A 124 -6.09 0.57 -1.77
C ALA A 124 -4.58 0.60 -2.04
N VAL A 125 -3.78 0.86 -1.00
CA VAL A 125 -2.32 1.03 -1.09
C VAL A 125 -1.51 -0.08 -0.40
N TRP A 126 -2.19 -1.04 0.24
CA TRP A 126 -1.51 -2.14 0.95
C TRP A 126 -2.30 -3.43 0.94
N SER A 127 -3.58 -3.38 1.31
CA SER A 127 -4.44 -4.54 1.47
C SER A 127 -4.51 -5.39 0.20
N SER A 128 -4.20 -6.69 0.31
CA SER A 128 -3.92 -7.56 -0.84
C SER A 128 -5.01 -8.56 -1.18
N ALA A 129 -6.01 -8.78 -0.32
CA ALA A 129 -7.07 -9.75 -0.60
C ALA A 129 -7.76 -9.45 -1.95
N ASP A 130 -7.90 -10.47 -2.80
CA ASP A 130 -8.48 -10.33 -4.13
C ASP A 130 -9.90 -9.72 -4.09
N PRO A 131 -10.81 -10.10 -3.14
CA PRO A 131 -12.17 -9.55 -3.09
C PRO A 131 -12.28 -8.05 -2.82
N ILE A 132 -11.17 -7.36 -2.49
CA ILE A 132 -11.18 -5.89 -2.32
C ILE A 132 -11.46 -5.19 -3.66
N VAL A 133 -10.97 -5.73 -4.77
CA VAL A 133 -11.19 -5.19 -6.12
C VAL A 133 -12.05 -6.11 -6.96
N ASP A 134 -11.86 -7.43 -6.83
CA ASP A 134 -12.61 -8.46 -7.55
C ASP A 134 -13.87 -8.89 -6.73
N HIS A 135 -14.84 -7.98 -6.64
CA HIS A 135 -16.08 -8.16 -5.86
C HIS A 135 -17.35 -8.17 -6.75
N GLY A 136 -17.20 -8.00 -8.07
CA GLY A 136 -18.31 -8.05 -9.03
C GLY A 136 -19.28 -6.87 -9.00
N ARG A 137 -19.03 -5.80 -8.22
CA ARG A 137 -19.88 -4.60 -8.19
C ARG A 137 -19.48 -3.63 -9.32
N HIS A 138 -20.47 -3.06 -10.00
CA HIS A 138 -20.28 -2.09 -11.09
C HIS A 138 -21.21 -0.87 -10.92
N PRO A 139 -20.74 0.36 -11.25
CA PRO A 139 -19.35 0.69 -11.52
C PRO A 139 -18.46 0.41 -10.31
N ASN A 140 -17.20 -0.01 -10.53
CA ASN A 140 -16.27 -0.28 -9.44
C ASN A 140 -15.69 1.04 -8.88
N PHE A 141 -15.79 1.25 -7.58
CA PHE A 141 -15.26 2.43 -6.88
C PHE A 141 -13.93 2.18 -6.17
N VAL A 142 -13.35 0.97 -6.29
CA VAL A 142 -12.07 0.61 -5.67
C VAL A 142 -10.96 0.58 -6.69
N PHE A 143 -9.84 1.25 -6.39
CA PHE A 143 -8.63 1.26 -7.21
C PHE A 143 -7.44 0.82 -6.36
N ARG A 144 -6.64 -0.14 -6.84
CA ARG A 144 -5.52 -0.68 -6.08
C ARG A 144 -4.18 -0.48 -6.77
N LEU A 145 -3.28 0.15 -6.03
CA LEU A 145 -1.85 0.15 -6.32
C LEU A 145 -1.17 -0.56 -5.14
N ALA A 146 -1.21 -1.88 -5.13
CA ALA A 146 -0.62 -2.75 -4.12
C ALA A 146 -0.50 -4.18 -4.67
N LEU A 147 0.12 -5.07 -3.88
CA LEU A 147 0.09 -6.50 -4.14
C LEU A 147 -1.35 -7.02 -4.11
N ARG A 148 -1.67 -8.03 -4.92
CA ARG A 148 -2.87 -8.85 -4.80
C ARG A 148 -2.53 -10.32 -4.60
N ASP A 149 -3.39 -11.06 -3.90
CA ASP A 149 -3.10 -12.44 -3.50
C ASP A 149 -3.00 -13.40 -4.69
N SER A 150 -3.78 -13.14 -5.76
CA SER A 150 -3.70 -13.90 -7.02
C SER A 150 -2.38 -13.74 -7.79
N LEU A 151 -1.53 -12.76 -7.42
CA LEU A 151 -0.15 -12.65 -7.87
C LEU A 151 0.83 -13.14 -6.81
N ALA A 152 0.54 -12.90 -5.52
CA ALA A 152 1.40 -13.24 -4.40
C ALA A 152 1.66 -14.74 -4.29
N MET A 153 0.60 -15.53 -4.22
CA MET A 153 0.73 -16.97 -4.02
C MET A 153 1.42 -17.69 -5.19
N PRO A 154 1.10 -17.41 -6.46
CA PRO A 154 1.88 -17.94 -7.57
C PRO A 154 3.36 -17.59 -7.51
N LYS A 155 3.72 -16.36 -7.14
CA LYS A 155 5.12 -15.93 -7.00
C LYS A 155 5.84 -16.69 -5.89
N LEU A 156 5.23 -16.84 -4.71
CA LEU A 156 5.79 -17.56 -3.58
C LEU A 156 5.96 -19.07 -3.90
N LEU A 157 4.96 -19.70 -4.52
CA LEU A 157 5.02 -21.09 -4.97
C LEU A 157 6.11 -21.30 -6.04
N LYS A 158 6.21 -20.43 -7.04
CA LYS A 158 7.29 -20.44 -8.05
C LYS A 158 8.66 -20.24 -7.38
N THR A 159 8.77 -19.34 -6.40
CA THR A 159 10.02 -19.12 -5.66
C THR A 159 10.43 -20.37 -4.87
N ALA A 160 9.47 -21.07 -4.23
CA ALA A 160 9.74 -22.34 -3.56
C ALA A 160 10.34 -23.37 -4.54
N LEU A 161 9.75 -23.54 -5.72
CA LEU A 161 10.27 -24.45 -6.76
C LEU A 161 11.66 -24.06 -7.24
N LEU A 162 11.90 -22.77 -7.52
CA LEU A 162 13.22 -22.29 -7.97
C LEU A 162 14.31 -22.53 -6.93
N ARG A 163 13.93 -22.55 -5.63
CA ARG A 163 14.82 -22.89 -4.52
C ARG A 163 14.92 -24.41 -4.25
N GLY A 164 14.29 -25.26 -5.08
CA GLY A 164 14.32 -26.71 -4.96
C GLY A 164 13.29 -27.30 -3.98
N PHE A 165 12.36 -26.51 -3.46
CA PHE A 165 11.34 -26.98 -2.51
C PHE A 165 10.09 -27.46 -3.24
N GLY A 166 10.06 -28.75 -3.58
CA GLY A 166 8.92 -29.37 -4.26
C GLY A 166 7.69 -29.65 -3.37
N GLN A 167 7.81 -29.44 -2.06
CA GLN A 167 6.78 -29.66 -1.04
C GLN A 167 6.76 -28.47 -0.08
N VAL A 168 5.59 -27.85 0.11
CA VAL A 168 5.44 -26.66 0.96
C VAL A 168 4.27 -26.80 1.92
N GLY A 169 4.44 -26.27 3.14
CA GLY A 169 3.33 -26.03 4.06
C GLY A 169 2.81 -24.60 3.90
N LEU A 170 1.53 -24.37 4.15
CA LEU A 170 0.95 -23.03 4.21
C LEU A 170 0.58 -22.70 5.66
N LEU A 171 1.14 -21.63 6.21
CA LEU A 171 0.75 -21.05 7.49
C LEU A 171 0.03 -19.73 7.23
N LEU A 172 -1.29 -19.71 7.41
CA LEU A 172 -2.17 -18.64 6.95
C LEU A 172 -2.90 -17.98 8.12
N ALA A 173 -3.04 -16.66 8.08
CA ALA A 173 -3.91 -15.94 9.00
C ALA A 173 -5.37 -16.39 8.85
N ASN A 174 -6.05 -16.68 9.96
CA ASN A 174 -7.45 -17.13 9.99
C ASN A 174 -8.41 -15.95 9.76
N THR A 175 -8.33 -15.35 8.61
CA THR A 175 -9.10 -14.17 8.18
C THR A 175 -9.52 -14.29 6.72
N GLY A 176 -10.31 -13.35 6.22
CA GLY A 176 -10.62 -13.24 4.79
C GLY A 176 -9.35 -13.13 3.91
N TRP A 177 -8.29 -12.52 4.43
CA TRP A 177 -6.99 -12.44 3.74
C TRP A 177 -6.32 -13.81 3.56
N GLY A 178 -6.23 -14.61 4.63
CA GLY A 178 -5.69 -15.97 4.51
C GLY A 178 -6.50 -16.85 3.57
N ARG A 179 -7.85 -16.72 3.59
CA ARG A 179 -8.73 -17.46 2.66
C ARG A 179 -8.51 -17.03 1.20
N SER A 180 -8.31 -15.73 0.95
CA SER A 180 -7.97 -15.20 -0.38
C SER A 180 -6.65 -15.81 -0.89
N ASN A 181 -5.63 -15.90 -0.03
CA ASN A 181 -4.34 -16.53 -0.35
C ASN A 181 -4.49 -18.02 -0.64
N LEU A 182 -5.25 -18.77 0.17
CA LEU A 182 -5.49 -20.19 -0.08
C LEU A 182 -6.17 -20.40 -1.45
N ALA A 183 -7.23 -19.65 -1.72
CA ALA A 183 -7.93 -19.71 -3.00
C ALA A 183 -7.01 -19.37 -4.19
N ALA A 184 -6.09 -18.40 -4.04
CA ALA A 184 -5.10 -18.06 -5.05
C ALA A 184 -4.10 -19.20 -5.29
N ALA A 185 -3.63 -19.86 -4.22
CA ALA A 185 -2.76 -21.03 -4.31
C ALA A 185 -3.45 -22.20 -5.03
N GLU A 186 -4.66 -22.51 -4.63
CA GLU A 186 -5.47 -23.59 -5.24
C GLU A 186 -5.74 -23.33 -6.72
N ARG A 187 -6.10 -22.10 -7.10
CA ARG A 187 -6.28 -21.73 -8.52
C ARG A 187 -5.00 -21.93 -9.33
N HIS A 188 -3.86 -21.49 -8.79
CA HIS A 188 -2.57 -21.64 -9.46
C HIS A 188 -2.20 -23.11 -9.67
N LEU A 189 -2.40 -23.96 -8.66
CA LEU A 189 -2.02 -25.37 -8.69
C LEU A 189 -2.94 -26.23 -9.56
N LYS A 190 -4.14 -25.78 -9.93
CA LYS A 190 -4.96 -26.44 -10.96
C LYS A 190 -4.24 -26.56 -12.30
N SER A 191 -3.38 -25.60 -12.64
CA SER A 191 -2.62 -25.59 -13.90
C SER A 191 -1.16 -26.00 -13.70
N ALA A 192 -0.50 -25.55 -12.63
CA ALA A 192 0.92 -25.73 -12.41
C ALA A 192 1.30 -27.06 -11.75
N GLN A 193 0.39 -27.67 -10.96
CA GLN A 193 0.55 -28.96 -10.22
C GLN A 193 1.71 -29.02 -9.21
N ARG A 194 2.61 -28.06 -9.17
CA ARG A 194 3.77 -27.99 -8.27
C ARG A 194 4.06 -26.55 -7.83
N PRO A 195 4.66 -26.38 -6.62
CA PRO A 195 4.99 -27.41 -5.60
C PRO A 195 3.73 -28.04 -5.00
N ARG A 196 3.87 -29.22 -4.39
CA ARG A 196 2.75 -29.83 -3.66
C ARG A 196 2.57 -29.14 -2.31
N ILE A 197 1.35 -28.72 -1.98
CA ILE A 197 0.99 -28.30 -0.63
C ILE A 197 0.80 -29.57 0.21
N THR A 198 1.60 -29.72 1.27
CA THR A 198 1.57 -30.89 2.16
C THR A 198 0.60 -30.71 3.33
N GLY A 199 0.35 -29.45 3.72
CA GLY A 199 -0.57 -29.11 4.78
C GLY A 199 -0.90 -27.62 4.79
N VAL A 200 -2.01 -27.28 5.43
CA VAL A 200 -2.47 -25.89 5.69
C VAL A 200 -2.75 -25.77 7.17
N ALA A 201 -2.09 -24.82 7.82
CA ALA A 201 -2.34 -24.46 9.20
C ALA A 201 -2.81 -23.01 9.29
N TRP A 202 -3.75 -22.77 10.20
CA TRP A 202 -4.33 -21.44 10.41
C TRP A 202 -3.87 -20.88 11.75
N HIS A 203 -3.53 -19.59 11.78
CA HIS A 203 -3.24 -18.87 13.02
C HIS A 203 -4.15 -17.67 13.18
N ASN A 204 -4.49 -17.33 14.43
CA ASN A 204 -5.19 -16.10 14.74
C ASN A 204 -4.18 -15.01 15.13
N TRP A 205 -4.48 -13.77 14.84
CA TRP A 205 -3.65 -12.64 15.24
C TRP A 205 -3.52 -12.58 16.77
N GLY A 206 -2.29 -12.34 17.24
CA GLY A 206 -1.98 -12.24 18.67
C GLY A 206 -1.93 -13.57 19.40
N GLU A 207 -1.85 -14.72 18.71
CA GLU A 207 -1.52 -16.00 19.36
C GLU A 207 -0.20 -15.91 20.10
N LYS A 208 -0.06 -16.66 21.20
CA LYS A 208 1.14 -16.62 22.05
C LYS A 208 2.25 -17.56 21.60
N SER A 209 1.95 -18.47 20.67
CA SER A 209 2.89 -19.38 20.03
C SER A 209 2.34 -19.86 18.69
N LEU A 210 3.19 -19.95 17.68
CA LEU A 210 2.91 -20.54 16.38
C LEU A 210 3.66 -21.85 16.18
N LEU A 211 4.50 -22.25 17.13
CA LEU A 211 5.41 -23.40 17.01
C LEU A 211 4.68 -24.71 16.72
N ALA A 212 3.58 -25.00 17.42
CA ALA A 212 2.82 -26.24 17.20
C ALA A 212 2.26 -26.33 15.77
N ARG A 213 1.81 -25.19 15.20
CA ARG A 213 1.32 -25.10 13.80
C ARG A 213 2.45 -25.32 12.80
N TYR A 214 3.59 -24.73 13.06
CA TYR A 214 4.80 -24.93 12.27
C TYR A 214 5.27 -26.39 12.28
N MET A 215 5.35 -27.00 13.48
CA MET A 215 5.74 -28.41 13.63
C MET A 215 4.81 -29.35 12.87
N SER A 216 3.50 -29.14 12.95
CA SER A 216 2.51 -29.92 12.20
C SER A 216 2.74 -29.82 10.68
N LEU A 217 3.10 -28.64 10.15
CA LEU A 217 3.45 -28.50 8.74
C LEU A 217 4.78 -29.19 8.38
N SER A 218 5.78 -29.11 9.25
CA SER A 218 7.04 -29.83 9.08
C SER A 218 6.83 -31.34 9.05
N GLU A 219 6.06 -31.89 9.98
CA GLU A 219 5.69 -33.31 10.07
C GLU A 219 4.87 -33.80 8.87
N SER A 220 4.10 -32.91 8.23
CA SER A 220 3.39 -33.21 6.97
C SER A 220 4.32 -33.41 5.77
N GLY A 221 5.64 -33.23 5.95
CA GLY A 221 6.67 -33.39 4.93
C GLY A 221 7.01 -32.12 4.15
N ALA A 222 6.59 -30.95 4.62
CA ALA A 222 6.99 -29.68 4.01
C ALA A 222 8.51 -29.50 4.04
N LYS A 223 9.07 -28.88 2.99
CA LYS A 223 10.49 -28.49 2.86
C LYS A 223 10.70 -26.98 2.95
N ALA A 224 9.65 -26.22 2.88
CA ALA A 224 9.57 -24.77 3.15
C ALA A 224 8.17 -24.43 3.60
N ILE A 225 8.01 -23.32 4.33
CA ILE A 225 6.71 -22.81 4.77
C ILE A 225 6.43 -21.49 4.07
N ILE A 226 5.29 -21.40 3.39
CA ILE A 226 4.76 -20.13 2.91
C ILE A 226 3.92 -19.52 4.03
N VAL A 227 4.27 -18.29 4.44
CA VAL A 227 3.67 -17.63 5.60
C VAL A 227 2.88 -16.41 5.17
N VAL A 228 1.60 -16.37 5.52
CA VAL A 228 0.70 -15.22 5.39
C VAL A 228 0.34 -14.73 6.78
N GLY A 229 1.08 -13.73 7.25
CA GLY A 229 0.96 -13.18 8.61
C GLY A 229 1.46 -11.73 8.67
N ASN A 230 1.24 -11.09 9.81
CA ASN A 230 1.68 -9.71 10.08
C ASN A 230 3.01 -9.69 10.83
N ASP A 231 3.53 -8.50 11.08
CA ASP A 231 4.83 -8.24 11.68
C ASP A 231 5.04 -8.98 13.01
N ASP A 232 4.09 -8.85 13.93
CA ASP A 232 4.14 -9.39 15.29
C ASP A 232 4.02 -10.91 15.32
N ASP A 233 3.06 -11.48 14.58
CA ASP A 233 2.84 -12.93 14.51
C ASP A 233 4.05 -13.66 13.93
N VAL A 234 4.59 -13.16 12.81
CA VAL A 234 5.73 -13.82 12.15
C VAL A 234 7.04 -13.56 12.88
N ALA A 235 7.20 -12.40 13.53
CA ALA A 235 8.35 -12.17 14.41
C ALA A 235 8.35 -13.11 15.63
N LEU A 236 7.17 -13.42 16.19
CA LEU A 236 7.01 -14.45 17.20
C LEU A 236 7.50 -15.81 16.67
N LEU A 237 7.01 -16.24 15.50
CA LEU A 237 7.43 -17.50 14.87
C LEU A 237 8.95 -17.54 14.67
N VAL A 238 9.56 -16.49 14.15
CA VAL A 238 11.01 -16.40 13.93
C VAL A 238 11.78 -16.61 15.23
N ARG A 239 11.35 -15.99 16.34
CA ARG A 239 11.98 -16.18 17.65
C ARG A 239 11.82 -17.61 18.17
N GLU A 240 10.67 -18.23 17.95
CA GLU A 240 10.44 -19.63 18.32
C GLU A 240 11.33 -20.57 17.49
N LEU A 241 11.43 -20.35 16.18
CA LEU A 241 12.29 -21.16 15.31
C LEU A 241 13.78 -21.08 15.69
N ALA A 242 14.25 -19.90 16.12
CA ALA A 242 15.63 -19.75 16.56
C ALA A 242 15.99 -20.60 17.78
N THR A 243 15.00 -21.09 18.56
CA THR A 243 15.22 -22.00 19.68
C THR A 243 15.34 -23.48 19.25
N LEU A 244 14.96 -23.81 18.02
CA LEU A 244 15.08 -25.17 17.49
C LEU A 244 16.51 -25.46 17.01
N PRO A 245 16.92 -26.74 16.90
CA PRO A 245 18.09 -27.13 16.14
C PRO A 245 18.01 -26.63 14.68
N GLU A 246 19.15 -26.30 14.09
CA GLU A 246 19.21 -25.70 12.74
C GLU A 246 18.53 -26.57 11.68
N GLU A 247 18.72 -27.88 11.75
CA GLU A 247 18.14 -28.88 10.83
C GLU A 247 16.61 -28.97 10.88
N GLN A 248 15.99 -28.41 11.92
CA GLN A 248 14.54 -28.35 12.09
C GLN A 248 13.95 -27.02 11.59
N ARG A 249 14.79 -26.06 11.20
CA ARG A 249 14.38 -24.73 10.76
C ARG A 249 14.13 -24.71 9.25
N LEU A 250 12.90 -24.97 8.83
CA LEU A 250 12.53 -24.88 7.41
C LEU A 250 12.54 -23.41 6.93
N PRO A 251 12.96 -23.17 5.68
CA PRO A 251 12.89 -21.85 5.07
C PRO A 251 11.48 -21.26 5.09
N LEU A 252 11.38 -19.96 5.38
CA LEU A 252 10.16 -19.20 5.36
C LEU A 252 10.07 -18.32 4.10
N LEU A 253 9.01 -18.48 3.33
CA LEU A 253 8.65 -17.62 2.20
C LEU A 253 7.45 -16.78 2.61
N CYS A 254 7.69 -15.53 2.99
CA CYS A 254 6.69 -14.68 3.62
C CYS A 254 5.98 -13.78 2.61
N HIS A 255 4.67 -13.61 2.81
CA HIS A 255 3.91 -12.56 2.16
C HIS A 255 4.36 -11.18 2.68
N GLN A 256 4.12 -10.10 1.91
CA GLN A 256 4.52 -8.72 2.31
C GLN A 256 3.87 -8.23 3.62
N GLY A 257 2.95 -8.96 4.21
CA GLY A 257 2.29 -8.60 5.48
C GLY A 257 3.26 -8.30 6.63
N ILE A 258 4.47 -8.89 6.61
CA ILE A 258 5.52 -8.68 7.63
C ILE A 258 6.31 -7.38 7.44
N THR A 259 5.98 -6.53 6.48
CA THR A 259 6.76 -5.33 6.16
C THR A 259 6.09 -4.05 6.64
N GLY A 260 5.28 -4.14 7.70
CA GLY A 260 4.63 -2.99 8.33
C GLY A 260 5.55 -2.07 9.14
N GLY A 261 6.87 -2.38 9.16
CA GLY A 261 7.90 -1.51 9.70
C GLY A 261 8.59 -2.02 10.97
N LYS A 262 7.94 -2.83 11.81
CA LYS A 262 8.51 -3.25 13.11
C LYS A 262 9.04 -4.69 13.13
N PHE A 263 8.87 -5.45 12.07
CA PHE A 263 9.21 -6.87 12.02
C PHE A 263 10.65 -7.16 12.45
N ALA A 264 11.63 -6.47 11.87
CA ALA A 264 13.05 -6.71 12.19
C ALA A 264 13.37 -6.43 13.66
N ALA A 265 12.83 -5.35 14.23
CA ALA A 265 13.01 -5.03 15.64
C ALA A 265 12.33 -6.05 16.56
N LEU A 266 11.13 -6.54 16.20
CA LEU A 266 10.38 -7.55 16.96
C LEU A 266 11.03 -8.93 16.89
N ALA A 267 11.58 -9.32 15.73
CA ALA A 267 12.29 -10.59 15.57
C ALA A 267 13.67 -10.57 16.25
N GLY A 268 14.32 -9.41 16.29
CA GLY A 268 15.63 -9.22 16.91
C GLY A 268 16.72 -10.11 16.29
N PRO A 269 17.71 -10.56 17.09
CA PRO A 269 18.83 -11.41 16.62
C PRO A 269 18.37 -12.75 16.02
N ALA A 270 17.18 -13.24 16.38
CA ALA A 270 16.63 -14.48 15.83
C ALA A 270 16.44 -14.41 14.31
N LEU A 271 16.25 -13.21 13.74
CA LEU A 271 16.09 -13.00 12.31
C LEU A 271 17.29 -13.50 11.48
N GLN A 272 18.49 -13.46 12.03
CA GLN A 272 19.71 -13.93 11.36
C GLN A 272 19.91 -15.45 11.44
N GLN A 273 19.07 -16.14 12.21
CA GLN A 273 19.14 -17.59 12.42
C GLN A 273 18.10 -18.36 11.60
N VAL A 274 17.23 -17.66 10.87
CA VAL A 274 16.15 -18.25 10.09
C VAL A 274 16.29 -17.83 8.63
N ASP A 275 16.25 -18.81 7.72
CA ASP A 275 16.21 -18.54 6.28
C ASP A 275 14.83 -17.97 5.92
N LEU A 276 14.75 -16.63 5.78
CA LEU A 276 13.53 -15.91 5.51
C LEU A 276 13.66 -15.03 4.26
N SER A 277 12.71 -15.20 3.35
CA SER A 277 12.53 -14.31 2.20
C SER A 277 11.12 -13.72 2.24
N VAL A 278 10.95 -12.48 1.79
CA VAL A 278 9.66 -11.80 1.77
C VAL A 278 9.34 -11.26 0.39
N LEU A 279 8.10 -11.44 -0.04
CA LEU A 279 7.59 -10.89 -1.29
C LEU A 279 7.37 -9.39 -1.17
N GLN A 280 7.82 -8.64 -2.17
CA GLN A 280 7.65 -7.20 -2.29
C GLN A 280 7.18 -6.80 -3.69
N THR A 281 6.66 -5.61 -3.81
CA THR A 281 6.23 -4.97 -5.07
C THR A 281 7.08 -3.77 -5.45
N PHE A 282 7.96 -3.33 -4.57
CA PHE A 282 8.85 -2.21 -4.78
C PHE A 282 10.03 -2.24 -3.80
N SER A 283 11.17 -1.71 -4.24
CA SER A 283 12.31 -1.41 -3.37
C SER A 283 12.98 -0.13 -3.83
N PHE A 284 13.24 0.79 -2.91
CA PHE A 284 14.03 2.00 -3.18
C PHE A 284 15.47 1.70 -3.59
N PHE A 285 16.01 0.54 -3.20
CA PHE A 285 17.36 0.11 -3.56
C PHE A 285 17.50 -0.28 -5.05
N SER A 286 16.39 -0.72 -5.67
CA SER A 286 16.34 -1.06 -7.09
C SER A 286 15.56 -0.05 -7.93
N ALA A 287 15.06 1.02 -7.32
CA ALA A 287 14.33 2.08 -8.03
C ALA A 287 15.26 2.85 -9.00
N GLU A 288 14.68 3.34 -10.08
CA GLU A 288 15.38 4.23 -11.03
C GLU A 288 15.95 5.45 -10.27
N PRO A 289 17.27 5.72 -10.34
CA PRO A 289 17.92 6.72 -9.51
C PRO A 289 17.24 8.10 -9.56
N GLU A 290 16.90 8.61 -10.75
CA GLU A 290 16.26 9.92 -10.91
C GLU A 290 14.92 10.02 -10.17
N ARG A 291 14.09 8.93 -10.20
CA ARG A 291 12.79 8.89 -9.52
C ARG A 291 12.97 8.83 -8.00
N ARG A 292 13.87 7.95 -7.56
CA ARG A 292 14.23 7.82 -6.14
C ARG A 292 14.76 9.12 -5.56
N ASP A 293 15.72 9.75 -6.23
CA ASP A 293 16.37 10.96 -5.73
C ASP A 293 15.40 12.15 -5.68
N ARG A 294 14.48 12.26 -6.64
CA ARG A 294 13.38 13.23 -6.60
C ARG A 294 12.48 13.00 -5.39
N PHE A 295 12.04 11.76 -5.16
CA PHE A 295 11.24 11.39 -4.00
C PHE A 295 11.99 11.72 -2.70
N MET A 296 13.26 11.31 -2.56
CA MET A 296 14.04 11.53 -1.36
C MET A 296 14.25 13.02 -1.05
N LYS A 297 14.41 13.86 -2.07
CA LYS A 297 14.46 15.31 -1.89
C LYS A 297 13.18 15.86 -1.26
N SER A 298 12.03 15.38 -1.68
CA SER A 298 10.74 15.77 -1.11
C SER A 298 10.53 15.16 0.28
N ALA A 299 10.93 13.91 0.50
CA ALA A 299 10.88 13.21 1.78
C ALA A 299 11.71 13.92 2.86
N ALA A 300 12.91 14.38 2.50
CA ALA A 300 13.75 15.17 3.39
C ALA A 300 13.07 16.48 3.83
N LYS A 301 12.43 17.17 2.89
CA LYS A 301 11.76 18.45 3.15
C LYS A 301 10.46 18.30 3.96
N VAL A 302 9.65 17.26 3.68
CA VAL A 302 8.29 17.11 4.23
C VAL A 302 8.29 16.30 5.52
N ALA A 303 9.12 15.24 5.58
CA ALA A 303 9.11 14.26 6.66
C ALA A 303 10.46 14.15 7.41
N GLY A 304 11.49 14.91 7.02
CA GLY A 304 12.81 14.85 7.65
C GLY A 304 13.63 13.60 7.34
N ILE A 305 13.18 12.77 6.38
CA ILE A 305 13.81 11.49 6.01
C ILE A 305 15.01 11.76 5.11
N GLN A 306 16.22 11.45 5.59
CA GLN A 306 17.48 11.76 4.90
C GLN A 306 18.04 10.60 4.07
N SER A 307 17.63 9.35 4.37
CA SER A 307 18.08 8.16 3.65
C SER A 307 16.96 7.13 3.48
N ILE A 308 17.12 6.23 2.51
CA ILE A 308 16.13 5.18 2.21
C ILE A 308 16.01 4.14 3.34
N GLU A 309 17.07 3.97 4.14
CA GLU A 309 17.08 3.08 5.30
C GLU A 309 16.17 3.56 6.44
N GLN A 310 15.84 4.86 6.47
CA GLN A 310 14.93 5.43 7.45
C GLN A 310 13.45 5.18 7.11
N LEU A 311 13.16 4.64 5.92
CA LEU A 311 11.80 4.29 5.51
C LEU A 311 11.42 2.92 6.10
N GLU A 312 10.74 2.91 7.24
CA GLU A 312 10.38 1.68 7.97
C GLU A 312 9.48 0.72 7.18
N ALA A 313 8.55 1.26 6.38
CA ALA A 313 7.63 0.49 5.56
C ALA A 313 7.60 1.02 4.12
N PRO A 314 8.72 0.87 3.37
CA PRO A 314 8.98 1.58 2.12
C PRO A 314 7.94 1.33 1.03
N THR A 315 7.39 0.12 0.95
CA THR A 315 6.40 -0.25 -0.07
C THR A 315 5.10 0.52 0.09
N GLY A 316 4.59 0.62 1.33
CA GLY A 316 3.36 1.40 1.60
C GLY A 316 3.52 2.88 1.32
N THR A 317 4.68 3.45 1.67
CA THR A 317 5.03 4.84 1.34
C THR A 317 5.03 5.08 -0.17
N ALA A 318 5.67 4.20 -0.95
CA ALA A 318 5.76 4.34 -2.40
C ALA A 318 4.40 4.17 -3.09
N HIS A 319 3.59 3.20 -2.66
CA HIS A 319 2.24 2.98 -3.19
C HIS A 319 1.34 4.20 -2.96
N ALA A 320 1.32 4.72 -1.73
CA ALA A 320 0.51 5.88 -1.37
C ALA A 320 0.93 7.13 -2.15
N TYR A 321 2.24 7.34 -2.31
CA TYR A 321 2.80 8.43 -3.09
C TYR A 321 2.35 8.38 -4.56
N ASP A 322 2.58 7.26 -5.26
CA ASP A 322 2.20 7.15 -6.68
C ASP A 322 0.68 7.20 -6.87
N LEU A 323 -0.10 6.53 -5.99
CA LEU A 323 -1.55 6.49 -6.14
C LEU A 323 -2.18 7.87 -5.89
N LEU A 324 -1.60 8.71 -5.02
CA LEU A 324 -2.05 10.09 -4.86
C LEU A 324 -1.76 10.94 -6.11
N HIS A 325 -0.59 10.80 -6.73
CA HIS A 325 -0.31 11.49 -7.99
C HIS A 325 -1.29 11.08 -9.11
N LEU A 326 -1.61 9.79 -9.22
CA LEU A 326 -2.63 9.29 -10.15
C LEU A 326 -4.02 9.88 -9.87
N LEU A 327 -4.40 9.97 -8.57
CA LEU A 327 -5.65 10.60 -8.16
C LEU A 327 -5.66 12.10 -8.48
N ALA A 328 -4.57 12.83 -8.26
CA ALA A 328 -4.48 14.26 -8.59
C ALA A 328 -4.65 14.50 -10.10
N ILE A 329 -4.06 13.63 -10.93
CA ILE A 329 -4.27 13.67 -12.40
C ILE A 329 -5.74 13.41 -12.74
N ALA A 330 -6.39 12.44 -12.08
CA ALA A 330 -7.81 12.14 -12.28
C ALA A 330 -8.71 13.34 -11.91
N ILE A 331 -8.47 13.98 -10.76
CA ILE A 331 -9.20 15.19 -10.33
C ILE A 331 -9.05 16.30 -11.37
N HIS A 332 -7.83 16.52 -11.87
CA HIS A 332 -7.58 17.53 -12.90
C HIS A 332 -8.33 17.21 -14.20
N ARG A 333 -8.31 15.95 -14.65
CA ARG A 333 -9.02 15.49 -15.86
C ARG A 333 -10.54 15.56 -15.71
N ALA A 334 -11.07 15.23 -14.56
CA ALA A 334 -12.50 15.36 -14.26
C ALA A 334 -12.96 16.81 -14.30
N GLY A 335 -12.07 17.79 -14.12
CA GLY A 335 -12.39 19.22 -14.02
C GLY A 335 -13.30 19.54 -12.82
N SER A 336 -13.44 18.62 -11.87
CA SER A 336 -14.40 18.66 -10.77
C SER A 336 -13.91 17.86 -9.58
N ALA A 337 -14.37 18.19 -8.37
CA ALA A 337 -14.23 17.39 -7.16
C ALA A 337 -15.39 16.38 -6.97
N ASP A 338 -16.26 16.21 -7.97
CA ASP A 338 -17.30 15.19 -7.93
C ASP A 338 -16.72 13.78 -7.92
N ARG A 339 -17.15 12.97 -6.96
CA ARG A 339 -16.60 11.62 -6.70
C ARG A 339 -16.77 10.67 -7.88
N THR A 340 -17.91 10.74 -8.55
CA THR A 340 -18.21 9.87 -9.71
C THR A 340 -17.38 10.30 -10.91
N ALA A 341 -17.29 11.60 -11.18
CA ALA A 341 -16.44 12.11 -12.26
C ALA A 341 -14.95 11.80 -12.04
N VAL A 342 -14.45 11.88 -10.81
CA VAL A 342 -13.08 11.50 -10.45
C VAL A 342 -12.87 10.01 -10.60
N ARG A 343 -13.83 9.17 -10.17
CA ARG A 343 -13.81 7.72 -10.37
C ARG A 343 -13.74 7.37 -11.86
N ASP A 344 -14.55 8.01 -12.71
CA ASP A 344 -14.56 7.74 -14.15
C ASP A 344 -13.24 8.22 -14.79
N ALA A 345 -12.68 9.33 -14.35
CA ALA A 345 -11.39 9.83 -14.82
C ALA A 345 -10.21 8.91 -14.43
N LEU A 346 -10.28 8.19 -13.30
CA LEU A 346 -9.27 7.21 -12.91
C LEU A 346 -9.14 6.04 -13.91
N GLU A 347 -10.22 5.64 -14.58
CA GLU A 347 -10.20 4.60 -15.62
C GLU A 347 -9.57 5.07 -16.95
N HIS A 348 -9.33 6.37 -17.10
CA HIS A 348 -8.88 6.98 -18.37
C HIS A 348 -7.62 7.85 -18.19
N LEU A 349 -6.73 7.44 -17.29
CA LEU A 349 -5.49 8.18 -17.01
C LEU A 349 -4.54 8.16 -18.22
N PRO A 350 -3.80 9.25 -18.45
CA PRO A 350 -2.70 9.27 -19.42
C PRO A 350 -1.54 8.42 -18.88
N THR A 351 -0.54 8.20 -19.75
CA THR A 351 0.76 7.68 -19.29
C THR A 351 1.32 8.58 -18.19
N HIS A 352 1.72 7.95 -17.07
CA HIS A 352 2.31 8.64 -15.92
C HIS A 352 3.62 7.98 -15.49
N ARG A 353 4.68 8.77 -15.32
CA ARG A 353 5.98 8.32 -14.82
C ARG A 353 6.03 8.50 -13.29
N GLY A 354 5.57 7.46 -12.57
CA GLY A 354 5.58 7.43 -11.11
C GLY A 354 6.93 7.07 -10.51
N LEU A 355 6.98 6.96 -9.18
CA LEU A 355 8.15 6.47 -8.44
C LEU A 355 8.42 4.99 -8.73
N ILE A 356 7.37 4.17 -8.66
CA ILE A 356 7.47 2.71 -8.78
C ILE A 356 7.74 2.30 -10.22
N LYS A 357 6.96 2.82 -11.14
CA LYS A 357 7.01 2.48 -12.57
C LYS A 357 6.40 3.57 -13.46
N THR A 358 6.47 3.37 -14.77
CA THR A 358 5.64 4.11 -15.72
C THR A 358 4.32 3.36 -15.91
N TYR A 359 3.20 4.03 -15.66
CA TYR A 359 1.84 3.51 -15.83
C TYR A 359 1.31 3.85 -17.22
N GLN A 360 0.72 2.85 -17.96
CA GLN A 360 0.30 3.00 -19.37
C GLN A 360 -1.01 2.22 -19.68
N PRO A 361 -2.19 2.66 -19.28
CA PRO A 361 -2.54 3.45 -18.10
C PRO A 361 -2.47 2.62 -16.80
N ALA A 362 -2.58 3.31 -15.66
CA ALA A 362 -2.61 2.63 -14.35
C ALA A 362 -3.87 1.76 -14.21
N PHE A 363 -5.02 2.27 -14.61
CA PHE A 363 -6.33 1.62 -14.52
C PHE A 363 -7.08 1.70 -15.84
N THR A 364 -8.02 0.76 -16.04
CA THR A 364 -8.99 0.76 -17.14
C THR A 364 -10.35 0.34 -16.60
N PRO A 365 -11.47 0.50 -17.33
CA PRO A 365 -12.78 0.03 -16.90
C PRO A 365 -12.82 -1.45 -16.49
N GLU A 366 -11.97 -2.29 -17.11
CA GLU A 366 -11.89 -3.73 -16.86
C GLU A 366 -10.83 -4.09 -15.80
N ARG A 367 -9.94 -3.15 -15.42
CA ARG A 367 -8.80 -3.43 -14.55
C ARG A 367 -8.51 -2.27 -13.62
N HIS A 368 -8.87 -2.43 -12.36
CA HIS A 368 -8.59 -1.48 -11.28
C HIS A 368 -7.33 -1.84 -10.46
N GLU A 369 -6.44 -2.63 -11.06
CA GLU A 369 -5.16 -3.08 -10.48
C GLU A 369 -4.00 -2.45 -11.25
N ALA A 370 -3.12 -1.72 -10.56
CA ALA A 370 -2.01 -1.02 -11.21
C ALA A 370 -0.74 -1.86 -11.36
N LEU A 371 -0.59 -2.94 -10.56
CA LEU A 371 0.59 -3.80 -10.56
C LEU A 371 0.31 -5.15 -11.22
N GLY A 372 1.36 -5.72 -11.83
CA GLY A 372 1.37 -7.04 -12.47
C GLY A 372 2.47 -7.95 -11.94
N GLU A 373 2.61 -9.16 -12.51
CA GLU A 373 3.60 -10.16 -12.08
C GLU A 373 5.05 -9.64 -12.20
N GLN A 374 5.33 -8.82 -13.21
CA GLN A 374 6.65 -8.22 -13.47
C GLN A 374 7.08 -7.21 -12.39
N ASP A 375 6.15 -6.71 -11.58
CA ASP A 375 6.42 -5.75 -10.51
C ASP A 375 6.79 -6.45 -9.19
N LEU A 376 6.82 -7.80 -9.17
CA LEU A 376 7.06 -8.60 -7.97
C LEU A 376 8.53 -9.00 -7.84
N LEU A 377 9.10 -8.77 -6.67
CA LEU A 377 10.45 -9.18 -6.30
C LEU A 377 10.47 -9.92 -4.96
N MET A 378 11.47 -10.75 -4.75
CA MET A 378 11.79 -11.27 -3.43
C MET A 378 12.80 -10.35 -2.75
N ALA A 379 12.67 -10.21 -1.44
CA ALA A 379 13.52 -9.39 -0.60
C ALA A 379 13.96 -10.17 0.64
N ARG A 380 14.99 -9.67 1.32
CA ARG A 380 15.50 -10.20 2.59
C ARG A 380 15.85 -9.06 3.53
N TYR A 381 15.91 -9.36 4.81
CA TYR A 381 16.42 -8.42 5.80
C TYR A 381 17.94 -8.58 5.95
N ARG A 382 18.65 -7.44 5.94
CA ARG A 382 20.07 -7.36 6.34
C ARG A 382 20.19 -7.47 7.86
N ALA A 383 21.41 -7.63 8.36
CA ALA A 383 21.69 -7.71 9.79
C ALA A 383 21.30 -6.45 10.58
N ASP A 384 21.28 -5.29 9.92
CA ASP A 384 20.81 -4.01 10.47
C ASP A 384 19.27 -3.85 10.44
N GLY A 385 18.54 -4.87 9.99
CA GLY A 385 17.08 -4.85 9.90
C GLY A 385 16.52 -4.16 8.65
N VAL A 386 17.36 -3.68 7.76
CA VAL A 386 16.92 -3.03 6.52
C VAL A 386 16.48 -4.09 5.48
N LEU A 387 15.31 -3.86 4.88
CA LEU A 387 14.76 -4.72 3.83
C LEU A 387 15.38 -4.36 2.48
N VAL A 388 16.05 -5.32 1.84
CA VAL A 388 16.72 -5.15 0.54
C VAL A 388 16.29 -6.25 -0.43
N PRO A 389 16.40 -6.05 -1.76
CA PRO A 389 16.20 -7.11 -2.75
C PRO A 389 17.08 -8.32 -2.46
N ALA A 390 16.53 -9.55 -2.69
CA ALA A 390 17.24 -10.82 -2.46
C ALA A 390 18.17 -11.16 -3.62
#